data_492dda4542d42e67679f174b0155d7c4
#
_entry.id   492dda4542d42e67679f174b0155d7c4
#
_cell.length_a   1.000
_cell.length_b   1.000
_cell.length_c   1.000
_cell.angle_alpha   90.00
_cell.angle_beta   90.00
_cell.angle_gamma   90.00
#
_symmetry.space_group_name_H-M   'P 1'
#
loop_
_entity.id
_entity.type
_entity.pdbx_description
1 polymer ?
#
loop_
_entity_poly.entity_id
_entity_poly.type
_entity_poly.pdbx_seq_one_letter_code
_entity_poly.pdbx_strand_id
1 'polypeptide(L)'
;MLAAGVFAPAAQVSAQEEIDKLTVAFVPSRDPEDIITTTEPLKQLLIDELAELGFNVGEIEITVGTSYEAVGEAMSAGTAEIGLIPGGTFVLFSDDVEVLLTSTRAGLTKDSENPADWNDGEATETSDEQVTYYKSLILAGPSEKGQELAAKVNAGEELTWEDLDSANWAVMSSSSSSGYIYPTIWLNERYGKGVSDLSHAVQSESYASSIARLASEQVDIIVGFADLRRDYDEQWTTEMSREASIWEETNVIGVAPNVYNDTVSVSKNAEVMTDELKAAIQQAFINISETEEGKAVIAIYSHEGYQPATSEDYDTEREAQKILLEGAE
;
A
#
# COMPACT_ATOMS: atom_id res chain seq x y z
N MET A 1 53.14 -0.64 -51.55
CA MET A 1 52.66 -0.85 -50.18
C MET A 1 51.49 0.09 -49.95
N LEU A 2 50.27 -0.45 -50.00
CA LEU A 2 49.06 0.31 -49.66
C LEU A 2 48.74 0.06 -48.17
N ALA A 3 48.75 1.13 -47.37
CA ALA A 3 48.32 1.09 -46.01
C ALA A 3 46.77 1.15 -45.96
N ALA A 4 46.15 0.08 -45.50
CA ALA A 4 44.75 0.04 -45.22
C ALA A 4 44.50 0.70 -43.84
N GLY A 5 43.88 1.89 -43.83
CA GLY A 5 43.43 2.54 -42.61
C GLY A 5 42.19 1.81 -42.09
N VAL A 6 42.30 1.24 -40.87
CA VAL A 6 41.19 0.68 -40.14
C VAL A 6 40.44 1.85 -39.48
N PHE A 7 39.30 2.23 -40.02
CA PHE A 7 38.34 3.12 -39.31
C PHE A 7 37.64 2.27 -38.27
N ALA A 8 37.91 2.48 -37.00
CA ALA A 8 37.05 2.04 -35.90
C ALA A 8 35.79 2.89 -35.92
N PRO A 9 34.56 2.29 -35.81
CA PRO A 9 33.36 3.08 -35.66
C PRO A 9 33.42 3.82 -34.31
N ALA A 10 33.28 5.15 -34.37
CA ALA A 10 33.05 5.94 -33.17
C ALA A 10 31.70 5.47 -32.57
N ALA A 11 31.71 5.05 -31.30
CA ALA A 11 30.50 4.82 -30.55
C ALA A 11 29.73 6.16 -30.53
N GLN A 12 28.54 6.18 -31.11
CA GLN A 12 27.63 7.31 -30.93
C GLN A 12 27.22 7.29 -29.45
N VAL A 13 27.70 8.23 -28.68
CA VAL A 13 27.14 8.59 -27.40
C VAL A 13 25.75 9.17 -27.75
N SER A 14 24.71 8.43 -27.48
CA SER A 14 23.35 8.98 -27.53
C SER A 14 23.30 10.16 -26.58
N ALA A 15 22.81 11.31 -27.04
CA ALA A 15 22.58 12.43 -26.14
C ALA A 15 21.53 11.97 -25.10
N GLN A 16 21.81 12.19 -23.82
CA GLN A 16 20.83 11.97 -22.76
C GLN A 16 19.63 12.90 -23.00
N GLU A 17 18.44 12.37 -22.72
CA GLU A 17 17.23 13.18 -22.76
C GLU A 17 17.15 14.02 -21.48
N GLU A 18 16.95 15.33 -21.66
CA GLU A 18 16.90 16.30 -20.56
C GLU A 18 15.48 16.41 -20.03
N ILE A 19 15.31 16.21 -18.73
CA ILE A 19 14.03 16.34 -18.01
C ILE A 19 14.26 17.32 -16.86
N ASP A 20 13.53 18.41 -16.84
CA ASP A 20 13.69 19.44 -15.82
C ASP A 20 13.33 18.91 -14.41
N LYS A 21 12.18 18.22 -14.31
CA LYS A 21 11.68 17.72 -13.04
C LYS A 21 10.75 16.50 -13.23
N LEU A 22 10.80 15.56 -12.27
CA LEU A 22 9.78 14.53 -12.06
C LEU A 22 9.25 14.59 -10.62
N THR A 23 7.95 14.49 -10.46
CA THR A 23 7.27 14.44 -9.17
C THR A 23 6.88 13.00 -8.84
N VAL A 24 7.32 12.52 -7.68
CA VAL A 24 6.95 11.21 -7.13
C VAL A 24 5.95 11.44 -5.99
N ALA A 25 4.74 10.97 -6.17
CA ALA A 25 3.66 11.15 -5.21
C ALA A 25 3.41 9.87 -4.39
N PHE A 26 3.22 10.03 -3.09
CA PHE A 26 2.93 8.98 -2.14
C PHE A 26 1.53 9.16 -1.54
N VAL A 27 0.80 8.06 -1.31
CA VAL A 27 -0.45 8.10 -0.55
C VAL A 27 -0.18 8.22 0.96
N PRO A 28 -1.06 8.89 1.75
CA PRO A 28 -0.84 9.10 3.18
C PRO A 28 -1.26 7.86 4.01
N SER A 29 -0.68 6.68 3.71
CA SER A 29 -0.93 5.46 4.49
C SER A 29 -0.19 5.45 5.84
N ARG A 30 0.86 6.25 5.96
CA ARG A 30 1.66 6.51 7.16
C ARG A 30 1.67 8.00 7.48
N ASP A 31 2.35 8.38 8.55
CA ASP A 31 2.55 9.81 8.85
C ASP A 31 3.30 10.48 7.69
N PRO A 32 2.78 11.60 7.15
CA PRO A 32 3.40 12.28 6.01
C PRO A 32 4.85 12.73 6.25
N GLU A 33 5.21 13.12 7.49
CA GLU A 33 6.57 13.52 7.84
C GLU A 33 7.53 12.32 7.81
N ASP A 34 7.07 11.16 8.26
CA ASP A 34 7.82 9.89 8.19
C ASP A 34 8.05 9.47 6.73
N ILE A 35 7.00 9.56 5.89
CA ILE A 35 7.13 9.26 4.46
C ILE A 35 8.18 10.15 3.82
N ILE A 36 8.06 11.48 3.97
CA ILE A 36 8.99 12.45 3.36
C ILE A 36 10.43 12.19 3.83
N THR A 37 10.62 11.99 5.14
CA THR A 37 11.96 11.80 5.71
C THR A 37 12.60 10.50 5.23
N THR A 38 11.86 9.40 5.24
CA THR A 38 12.36 8.08 4.84
C THR A 38 12.64 8.02 3.35
N THR A 39 11.84 8.69 2.52
CA THR A 39 11.96 8.65 1.06
C THR A 39 12.89 9.72 0.48
N GLU A 40 13.43 10.64 1.28
CA GLU A 40 14.34 11.69 0.79
C GLU A 40 15.52 11.14 -0.04
N PRO A 41 16.18 10.02 0.34
CA PRO A 41 17.27 9.45 -0.48
C PRO A 41 16.81 8.98 -1.88
N LEU A 42 15.54 8.64 -2.06
CA LEU A 42 15.00 8.20 -3.36
C LEU A 42 15.23 9.23 -4.46
N LYS A 43 15.27 10.52 -4.13
CA LYS A 43 15.51 11.59 -5.10
C LYS A 43 16.85 11.39 -5.83
N GLN A 44 17.93 11.21 -5.07
CA GLN A 44 19.24 11.04 -5.67
C GLN A 44 19.38 9.67 -6.34
N LEU A 45 18.83 8.61 -5.71
CA LEU A 45 18.85 7.27 -6.30
C LEU A 45 18.16 7.23 -7.67
N LEU A 46 17.00 7.88 -7.82
CA LEU A 46 16.33 7.97 -9.12
C LEU A 46 17.08 8.81 -10.14
N ILE A 47 17.67 9.95 -9.73
CA ILE A 47 18.48 10.77 -10.62
C ILE A 47 19.66 9.96 -11.16
N ASP A 48 20.39 9.26 -10.30
CA ASP A 48 21.57 8.49 -10.67
C ASP A 48 21.21 7.30 -11.59
N GLU A 49 20.17 6.52 -11.25
CA GLU A 49 19.74 5.39 -12.06
C GLU A 49 19.19 5.83 -13.42
N LEU A 50 18.38 6.88 -13.46
CA LEU A 50 17.83 7.39 -14.73
C LEU A 50 18.95 7.96 -15.61
N ALA A 51 19.99 8.58 -15.03
CA ALA A 51 21.17 9.03 -15.79
C ALA A 51 21.91 7.86 -16.45
N GLU A 52 22.07 6.72 -15.76
CA GLU A 52 22.65 5.50 -16.34
C GLU A 52 21.77 4.92 -17.47
N LEU A 53 20.46 5.12 -17.39
CA LEU A 53 19.48 4.67 -18.38
C LEU A 53 19.24 5.68 -19.51
N GLY A 54 19.98 6.80 -19.54
CA GLY A 54 19.98 7.75 -20.66
C GLY A 54 19.12 9.01 -20.46
N PHE A 55 18.61 9.24 -19.24
CA PHE A 55 17.79 10.40 -18.90
C PHE A 55 18.48 11.28 -17.87
N ASN A 56 18.69 12.55 -18.20
CA ASN A 56 19.27 13.53 -17.28
C ASN A 56 18.15 14.32 -16.59
N VAL A 57 17.79 13.90 -15.38
CA VAL A 57 16.73 14.51 -14.59
C VAL A 57 17.31 15.57 -13.66
N GLY A 58 16.86 16.82 -13.81
CA GLY A 58 17.37 17.95 -13.01
C GLY A 58 16.89 17.95 -11.56
N GLU A 59 15.68 17.50 -11.32
CA GLU A 59 15.06 17.46 -9.98
C GLU A 59 14.08 16.29 -9.83
N ILE A 60 14.12 15.60 -8.70
CA ILE A 60 13.04 14.73 -8.23
C ILE A 60 12.36 15.41 -7.04
N GLU A 61 11.07 15.70 -7.17
CA GLU A 61 10.23 16.20 -6.09
C GLU A 61 9.44 15.04 -5.48
N ILE A 62 9.45 14.92 -4.13
CA ILE A 62 8.63 13.96 -3.42
C ILE A 62 7.46 14.71 -2.76
N THR A 63 6.26 14.22 -2.99
CA THR A 63 5.04 14.77 -2.40
C THR A 63 4.24 13.67 -1.69
N VAL A 64 3.51 14.04 -0.63
CA VAL A 64 2.53 13.16 0.02
C VAL A 64 1.16 13.80 -0.17
N GLY A 65 0.22 13.05 -0.73
CA GLY A 65 -1.14 13.54 -0.94
C GLY A 65 -1.88 13.74 0.39
N THR A 66 -2.93 14.56 0.35
CA THR A 66 -3.83 14.74 1.51
C THR A 66 -4.83 13.59 1.64
N SER A 67 -5.04 12.82 0.58
CA SER A 67 -5.83 11.59 0.52
C SER A 67 -5.32 10.69 -0.60
N TYR A 68 -5.81 9.47 -0.66
CA TYR A 68 -5.50 8.51 -1.72
C TYR A 68 -6.00 9.02 -3.09
N GLU A 69 -7.22 9.57 -3.10
CA GLU A 69 -7.84 10.14 -4.29
C GLU A 69 -7.06 11.35 -4.80
N ALA A 70 -6.57 12.21 -3.89
CA ALA A 70 -5.80 13.40 -4.27
C ALA A 70 -4.49 13.03 -5.01
N VAL A 71 -3.87 11.90 -4.67
CA VAL A 71 -2.71 11.38 -5.42
C VAL A 71 -3.14 10.90 -6.81
N GLY A 72 -4.22 10.11 -6.89
CA GLY A 72 -4.78 9.66 -8.16
C GLY A 72 -5.19 10.83 -9.07
N GLU A 73 -5.83 11.86 -8.53
CA GLU A 73 -6.19 13.10 -9.26
C GLU A 73 -4.95 13.85 -9.76
N ALA A 74 -3.88 13.96 -8.96
CA ALA A 74 -2.65 14.60 -9.36
C ALA A 74 -1.96 13.84 -10.52
N MET A 75 -1.98 12.49 -10.46
CA MET A 75 -1.49 11.65 -11.56
C MET A 75 -2.39 11.78 -12.80
N SER A 76 -3.71 11.75 -12.65
CA SER A 76 -4.66 11.92 -13.75
C SER A 76 -4.51 13.30 -14.42
N ALA A 77 -4.19 14.34 -13.65
CA ALA A 77 -3.92 15.67 -14.16
C ALA A 77 -2.53 15.83 -14.80
N GLY A 78 -1.63 14.86 -14.68
CA GLY A 78 -0.25 14.93 -15.16
C GLY A 78 0.65 15.83 -14.33
N THR A 79 0.27 16.15 -13.09
CA THR A 79 1.05 16.98 -12.15
C THR A 79 1.90 16.17 -11.18
N ALA A 80 1.65 14.88 -11.09
CA ALA A 80 2.51 13.88 -10.49
C ALA A 80 2.81 12.82 -11.57
N GLU A 81 4.06 12.71 -11.96
CA GLU A 81 4.51 11.82 -13.04
C GLU A 81 4.54 10.37 -12.59
N ILE A 82 4.93 10.13 -11.34
CA ILE A 82 5.10 8.80 -10.74
C ILE A 82 4.28 8.75 -9.45
N GLY A 83 3.61 7.63 -9.19
CA GLY A 83 2.86 7.41 -7.95
C GLY A 83 3.16 6.05 -7.34
N LEU A 84 3.41 6.03 -6.03
CA LEU A 84 3.37 4.81 -5.24
C LEU A 84 1.99 4.74 -4.59
N ILE A 85 1.11 3.94 -5.20
CA ILE A 85 -0.32 3.90 -4.89
C ILE A 85 -0.81 2.46 -4.75
N PRO A 86 -1.78 2.17 -3.88
CA PRO A 86 -2.38 0.85 -3.79
C PRO A 86 -3.22 0.52 -5.02
N GLY A 87 -3.47 -0.77 -5.23
CA GLY A 87 -4.26 -1.28 -6.34
C GLY A 87 -5.63 -0.63 -6.48
N GLY A 88 -6.29 -0.34 -5.36
CA GLY A 88 -7.58 0.34 -5.35
C GLY A 88 -7.54 1.75 -5.93
N THR A 89 -6.53 2.53 -5.56
CA THR A 89 -6.33 3.86 -6.15
C THR A 89 -5.95 3.75 -7.63
N PHE A 90 -5.05 2.82 -7.99
CA PHE A 90 -4.70 2.58 -9.40
C PHE A 90 -5.93 2.29 -10.26
N VAL A 91 -6.79 1.37 -9.82
CA VAL A 91 -7.98 0.96 -10.58
C VAL A 91 -8.95 2.11 -10.81
N LEU A 92 -9.16 2.97 -9.81
CA LEU A 92 -10.04 4.16 -9.94
C LEU A 92 -9.57 5.13 -11.02
N PHE A 93 -8.25 5.24 -11.21
CA PHE A 93 -7.65 6.18 -12.15
C PHE A 93 -7.01 5.49 -13.35
N SER A 94 -7.30 4.20 -13.61
CA SER A 94 -6.63 3.38 -14.63
C SER A 94 -6.83 3.86 -16.07
N ASP A 95 -7.78 4.74 -16.33
CA ASP A 95 -7.93 5.41 -17.64
C ASP A 95 -6.77 6.38 -17.92
N ASP A 96 -6.28 7.06 -16.88
CA ASP A 96 -5.26 8.11 -16.93
C ASP A 96 -3.90 7.67 -16.34
N VAL A 97 -3.86 6.56 -15.64
CA VAL A 97 -2.68 6.04 -14.94
C VAL A 97 -2.32 4.65 -15.49
N GLU A 98 -1.03 4.39 -15.62
CA GLU A 98 -0.47 3.10 -16.07
C GLU A 98 0.39 2.50 -14.97
N VAL A 99 0.17 1.22 -14.64
CA VAL A 99 1.01 0.47 -13.71
C VAL A 99 2.26 -0.03 -14.44
N LEU A 100 3.42 0.15 -13.82
CA LEU A 100 4.70 -0.38 -14.32
C LEU A 100 5.17 -1.58 -13.49
N LEU A 101 5.00 -1.49 -12.16
CA LEU A 101 5.53 -2.46 -11.21
C LEU A 101 4.51 -2.76 -10.12
N THR A 102 4.54 -3.99 -9.62
CA THR A 102 3.99 -4.33 -8.30
C THR A 102 5.14 -4.51 -7.31
N SER A 103 4.91 -4.13 -6.06
CA SER A 103 5.88 -4.39 -5.00
C SER A 103 5.88 -5.86 -4.59
N THR A 104 7.04 -6.34 -4.12
CA THR A 104 7.14 -7.60 -3.39
C THR A 104 7.43 -7.31 -1.93
N ARG A 105 7.02 -8.21 -1.05
CA ARG A 105 7.28 -8.16 0.38
C ARG A 105 7.52 -9.55 0.94
N ALA A 106 8.15 -9.63 2.11
CA ALA A 106 8.22 -10.88 2.83
C ALA A 106 6.81 -11.40 3.14
N GLY A 107 6.58 -12.66 2.94
CA GLY A 107 5.41 -13.33 3.46
C GLY A 107 5.39 -13.30 4.98
N LEU A 108 4.31 -13.74 5.57
CA LEU A 108 4.13 -13.79 7.02
C LEU A 108 4.13 -15.23 7.54
N THR A 109 4.54 -15.42 8.79
CA THR A 109 4.44 -16.73 9.48
C THR A 109 2.98 -17.12 9.75
N LYS A 110 2.08 -16.14 9.74
CA LYS A 110 0.62 -16.32 9.81
C LYS A 110 0.01 -15.82 8.51
N ASP A 111 -0.58 -16.72 7.73
CA ASP A 111 -1.24 -16.43 6.46
C ASP A 111 -2.56 -17.22 6.32
N SER A 112 -3.23 -17.50 7.44
CA SER A 112 -4.48 -18.26 7.49
C SER A 112 -5.68 -17.38 7.10
N GLU A 113 -6.69 -18.01 6.49
CA GLU A 113 -8.01 -17.40 6.27
C GLU A 113 -8.89 -17.48 7.53
N ASN A 114 -8.54 -18.31 8.50
CA ASN A 114 -9.24 -18.41 9.77
C ASN A 114 -8.69 -17.35 10.76
N PRO A 115 -9.51 -16.40 11.21
CA PRO A 115 -9.06 -15.32 12.08
C PRO A 115 -8.49 -15.82 13.43
N ALA A 116 -8.99 -16.92 13.97
CA ALA A 116 -8.51 -17.45 15.24
C ALA A 116 -7.01 -17.87 15.22
N ASP A 117 -6.48 -18.24 14.04
CA ASP A 117 -5.09 -18.64 13.89
C ASP A 117 -4.10 -17.46 14.05
N TRP A 118 -4.62 -16.23 14.09
CA TRP A 118 -3.84 -15.00 14.31
C TRP A 118 -3.82 -14.57 15.79
N ASN A 119 -4.57 -15.27 16.66
CA ASN A 119 -4.91 -14.82 18.02
C ASN A 119 -4.25 -15.69 19.12
N ASP A 120 -3.07 -16.21 18.87
CA ASP A 120 -2.32 -17.02 19.84
C ASP A 120 -1.54 -16.17 20.87
N GLY A 121 -1.59 -14.84 20.77
CA GLY A 121 -0.85 -13.89 21.61
C GLY A 121 0.61 -13.70 21.23
N GLU A 122 1.10 -14.43 20.22
CA GLU A 122 2.46 -14.31 19.72
C GLU A 122 2.53 -13.33 18.55
N ALA A 123 3.68 -12.68 18.38
CA ALA A 123 3.90 -11.76 17.26
C ALA A 123 3.88 -12.52 15.92
N THR A 124 3.31 -11.88 14.91
CA THR A 124 3.46 -12.31 13.51
C THR A 124 4.85 -11.92 13.04
N GLU A 125 5.62 -12.85 12.51
CA GLU A 125 6.95 -12.61 11.97
C GLU A 125 6.93 -12.65 10.45
N THR A 126 7.98 -12.13 9.81
CA THR A 126 8.20 -12.31 8.38
C THR A 126 8.70 -13.71 8.07
N SER A 127 8.36 -14.23 6.90
CA SER A 127 8.96 -15.43 6.32
C SER A 127 10.01 -15.05 5.27
N ASP A 128 10.84 -16.01 4.85
CA ASP A 128 11.83 -15.81 3.79
C ASP A 128 11.20 -15.81 2.37
N GLU A 129 9.89 -16.07 2.27
CA GLU A 129 9.18 -16.12 0.99
C GLU A 129 8.79 -14.71 0.55
N GLN A 130 9.12 -14.36 -0.69
CA GLN A 130 8.66 -13.11 -1.31
C GLN A 130 7.30 -13.31 -1.96
N VAL A 131 6.34 -12.48 -1.61
CA VAL A 131 4.95 -12.54 -2.09
C VAL A 131 4.53 -11.24 -2.74
N THR A 132 3.58 -11.35 -3.69
CA THR A 132 2.97 -10.21 -4.40
C THR A 132 1.60 -9.83 -3.86
N TYR A 133 1.25 -10.38 -2.72
CA TYR A 133 -0.04 -10.12 -2.06
C TYR A 133 0.14 -9.93 -0.56
N TYR A 134 -0.88 -9.42 0.06
CA TYR A 134 -1.06 -9.39 1.51
C TYR A 134 -2.54 -9.58 1.83
N LYS A 135 -2.88 -9.80 3.09
CA LYS A 135 -4.28 -9.89 3.53
C LYS A 135 -4.73 -8.58 4.15
N SER A 136 -6.02 -8.32 4.12
CA SER A 136 -6.63 -7.30 4.97
C SER A 136 -7.21 -7.97 6.21
N LEU A 137 -6.89 -7.42 7.38
CA LEU A 137 -7.35 -7.90 8.68
C LEU A 137 -8.41 -6.96 9.25
N ILE A 138 -9.42 -7.55 9.85
CA ILE A 138 -10.38 -6.87 10.70
C ILE A 138 -9.95 -7.14 12.14
N LEU A 139 -9.51 -6.12 12.86
CA LEU A 139 -8.93 -6.20 14.20
C LEU A 139 -9.87 -5.63 15.23
N ALA A 140 -10.25 -6.43 16.23
CA ALA A 140 -10.92 -5.98 17.44
C ALA A 140 -9.89 -5.52 18.49
N GLY A 141 -10.18 -4.42 19.15
CA GLY A 141 -9.31 -3.78 20.13
C GLY A 141 -9.62 -4.13 21.59
N PRO A 142 -9.00 -3.39 22.52
CA PRO A 142 -9.11 -3.65 23.96
C PRO A 142 -10.43 -3.20 24.59
N SER A 143 -11.29 -2.49 23.90
CA SER A 143 -12.61 -2.07 24.41
C SER A 143 -13.46 -3.28 24.81
N GLU A 144 -14.43 -3.08 25.70
CA GLU A 144 -15.35 -4.13 26.14
C GLU A 144 -16.05 -4.82 24.94
N LYS A 145 -16.49 -4.00 23.96
CA LYS A 145 -17.11 -4.52 22.73
C LYS A 145 -16.12 -5.29 21.86
N GLY A 146 -14.91 -4.76 21.69
CA GLY A 146 -13.85 -5.44 20.93
C GLY A 146 -13.52 -6.82 21.53
N GLN A 147 -13.36 -6.90 22.83
CA GLN A 147 -13.09 -8.16 23.53
C GLN A 147 -14.27 -9.15 23.49
N GLU A 148 -15.53 -8.67 23.51
CA GLU A 148 -16.70 -9.51 23.29
C GLU A 148 -16.65 -10.18 21.92
N LEU A 149 -16.38 -9.43 20.86
CA LEU A 149 -16.28 -9.95 19.50
C LEU A 149 -15.12 -10.95 19.35
N ALA A 150 -13.98 -10.61 19.91
CA ALA A 150 -12.80 -11.48 19.94
C ALA A 150 -13.09 -12.82 20.64
N ALA A 151 -13.78 -12.78 21.77
CA ALA A 151 -14.13 -13.99 22.53
C ALA A 151 -15.01 -14.93 21.70
N LYS A 152 -15.99 -14.42 20.95
CA LYS A 152 -16.84 -15.22 20.05
C LYS A 152 -16.00 -15.91 18.98
N VAL A 153 -15.16 -15.18 18.27
CA VAL A 153 -14.30 -15.70 17.19
C VAL A 153 -13.34 -16.76 17.74
N ASN A 154 -12.68 -16.49 18.86
CA ASN A 154 -11.76 -17.43 19.48
C ASN A 154 -12.46 -18.70 20.03
N ALA A 155 -13.77 -18.63 20.30
CA ALA A 155 -14.60 -19.79 20.63
C ALA A 155 -15.10 -20.55 19.39
N GLY A 156 -14.78 -20.07 18.17
CA GLY A 156 -15.25 -20.65 16.91
C GLY A 156 -16.70 -20.30 16.58
N GLU A 157 -17.24 -19.25 17.17
CA GLU A 157 -18.57 -18.72 16.87
C GLU A 157 -18.52 -17.75 15.71
N GLU A 158 -19.51 -17.79 14.84
CA GLU A 158 -19.67 -16.81 13.77
C GLU A 158 -20.24 -15.50 14.32
N LEU A 159 -19.67 -14.36 13.89
CA LEU A 159 -20.23 -13.05 14.19
C LEU A 159 -21.48 -12.80 13.36
N THR A 160 -22.48 -12.19 13.95
CA THR A 160 -23.68 -11.72 13.25
C THR A 160 -23.46 -10.29 12.72
N TRP A 161 -24.33 -9.85 11.79
CA TRP A 161 -24.31 -8.45 11.36
C TRP A 161 -24.53 -7.49 12.55
N GLU A 162 -25.45 -7.80 13.45
CA GLU A 162 -25.71 -6.99 14.64
C GLU A 162 -24.49 -6.87 15.55
N ASP A 163 -23.68 -7.92 15.66
CA ASP A 163 -22.41 -7.87 16.41
C ASP A 163 -21.49 -6.80 15.85
N LEU A 164 -21.35 -6.76 14.52
CA LEU A 164 -20.46 -5.87 13.79
C LEU A 164 -21.02 -4.44 13.69
N ASP A 165 -22.31 -4.30 13.37
CA ASP A 165 -22.97 -3.01 13.20
C ASP A 165 -23.10 -2.21 14.50
N SER A 166 -23.15 -2.90 15.65
CA SER A 166 -23.17 -2.26 16.96
C SER A 166 -21.82 -1.77 17.46
N ALA A 167 -20.72 -2.15 16.80
CA ALA A 167 -19.38 -1.73 17.13
C ALA A 167 -18.99 -0.41 16.43
N ASN A 168 -18.07 0.34 17.04
CA ASN A 168 -17.47 1.53 16.44
C ASN A 168 -16.26 1.13 15.60
N TRP A 169 -16.25 1.50 14.34
CA TRP A 169 -15.19 1.17 13.38
C TRP A 169 -14.37 2.38 12.99
N ALA A 170 -13.06 2.21 12.82
CA ALA A 170 -12.24 3.13 12.05
C ALA A 170 -11.79 2.43 10.75
N VAL A 171 -12.06 3.08 9.64
CA VAL A 171 -11.75 2.61 8.29
C VAL A 171 -10.92 3.66 7.54
N MET A 172 -10.25 3.28 6.47
CA MET A 172 -9.53 4.22 5.62
C MET A 172 -10.44 4.84 4.55
N SER A 173 -9.86 5.59 3.64
CA SER A 173 -10.56 6.12 2.47
C SER A 173 -11.13 4.99 1.60
N SER A 174 -12.19 5.28 0.86
CA SER A 174 -12.90 4.30 0.02
C SER A 174 -12.05 3.71 -1.11
N SER A 175 -10.92 4.32 -1.45
CA SER A 175 -9.94 3.82 -2.42
C SER A 175 -8.81 2.99 -1.80
N SER A 176 -8.79 2.83 -0.47
CA SER A 176 -7.79 2.01 0.20
C SER A 176 -8.15 0.53 0.10
N SER A 177 -7.30 -0.29 -0.52
CA SER A 177 -7.54 -1.73 -0.69
C SER A 177 -7.77 -2.41 0.65
N SER A 178 -6.79 -2.48 1.54
CA SER A 178 -6.91 -3.18 2.82
C SER A 178 -7.69 -2.42 3.90
N GLY A 179 -7.83 -1.10 3.75
CA GLY A 179 -8.50 -0.27 4.74
C GLY A 179 -9.99 -0.03 4.48
N TYR A 180 -10.52 -0.46 3.32
CA TYR A 180 -11.91 -0.24 2.95
C TYR A 180 -12.45 -1.29 1.96
N ILE A 181 -11.81 -1.45 0.79
CA ILE A 181 -12.35 -2.24 -0.32
C ILE A 181 -12.49 -3.72 0.08
N TYR A 182 -11.41 -4.34 0.50
CA TYR A 182 -11.42 -5.76 0.89
C TYR A 182 -12.22 -6.05 2.17
N PRO A 183 -12.22 -5.20 3.20
CA PRO A 183 -13.20 -5.28 4.29
C PRO A 183 -14.65 -5.23 3.82
N THR A 184 -14.96 -4.40 2.80
CA THR A 184 -16.32 -4.38 2.20
C THR A 184 -16.66 -5.69 1.52
N ILE A 185 -15.71 -6.27 0.76
CA ILE A 185 -15.91 -7.59 0.13
C ILE A 185 -16.17 -8.66 1.20
N TRP A 186 -15.35 -8.69 2.25
CA TRP A 186 -15.49 -9.61 3.36
C TRP A 186 -16.86 -9.52 4.04
N LEU A 187 -17.38 -8.30 4.25
CA LEU A 187 -18.71 -8.05 4.78
C LEU A 187 -19.80 -8.47 3.78
N ASN A 188 -19.59 -8.17 2.49
CA ASN A 188 -20.58 -8.46 1.45
C ASN A 188 -20.76 -9.97 1.23
N GLU A 189 -19.69 -10.73 1.17
CA GLU A 189 -19.73 -12.18 1.03
C GLU A 189 -20.48 -12.89 2.18
N ARG A 190 -20.43 -12.33 3.40
CA ARG A 190 -21.03 -12.94 4.60
C ARG A 190 -22.41 -12.43 4.91
N TYR A 191 -22.66 -11.15 4.69
CA TYR A 191 -23.87 -10.47 5.17
C TYR A 191 -24.65 -9.77 4.07
N GLY A 192 -24.13 -9.73 2.82
CA GLY A 192 -24.74 -8.98 1.71
C GLY A 192 -24.71 -7.45 1.95
N LYS A 193 -23.74 -6.96 2.72
CA LYS A 193 -23.60 -5.57 3.15
C LYS A 193 -22.13 -5.15 3.09
N GLY A 194 -21.86 -3.83 3.05
CA GLY A 194 -20.52 -3.29 3.00
C GLY A 194 -20.18 -2.38 4.18
N VAL A 195 -18.96 -1.81 4.15
CA VAL A 195 -18.53 -0.82 5.14
C VAL A 195 -19.47 0.39 5.20
N SER A 196 -20.03 0.80 4.07
CA SER A 196 -21.01 1.91 3.98
C SER A 196 -22.33 1.65 4.71
N ASP A 197 -22.66 0.39 5.00
CA ASP A 197 -23.87 0.00 5.72
C ASP A 197 -23.69 -0.01 7.23
N LEU A 198 -22.43 0.13 7.71
CA LEU A 198 -22.14 0.17 9.15
C LEU A 198 -22.63 1.47 9.78
N SER A 199 -23.42 1.34 10.86
CA SER A 199 -24.01 2.49 11.55
C SER A 199 -23.00 3.39 12.25
N HIS A 200 -21.82 2.86 12.60
CA HIS A 200 -20.83 3.53 13.43
C HIS A 200 -19.41 3.42 12.83
N ALA A 201 -19.26 3.70 11.53
CA ALA A 201 -17.96 3.76 10.87
C ALA A 201 -17.49 5.21 10.75
N VAL A 202 -16.22 5.46 11.09
CA VAL A 202 -15.54 6.74 10.90
C VAL A 202 -14.30 6.56 10.04
N GLN A 203 -14.05 7.50 9.14
CA GLN A 203 -12.83 7.49 8.34
C GLN A 203 -11.66 8.03 9.16
N SER A 204 -10.53 7.33 9.08
CA SER A 204 -9.22 7.77 9.59
C SER A 204 -8.36 8.30 8.45
N GLU A 205 -7.47 9.23 8.77
CA GLU A 205 -6.54 9.84 7.80
C GLU A 205 -5.33 8.94 7.53
N SER A 206 -4.94 8.09 8.52
CA SER A 206 -3.82 7.16 8.42
C SER A 206 -4.04 5.93 9.30
N TYR A 207 -3.27 4.87 9.10
CA TYR A 207 -3.27 3.70 10.00
C TYR A 207 -2.76 4.05 11.40
N ALA A 208 -1.81 4.98 11.53
CA ALA A 208 -1.38 5.49 12.83
C ALA A 208 -2.55 6.09 13.61
N SER A 209 -3.41 6.90 12.94
CA SER A 209 -4.62 7.45 13.54
C SER A 209 -5.63 6.36 13.92
N SER A 210 -5.78 5.31 13.10
CA SER A 210 -6.67 4.18 13.41
C SER A 210 -6.20 3.41 14.64
N ILE A 211 -4.92 3.09 14.73
CA ILE A 211 -4.31 2.39 15.85
C ILE A 211 -4.42 3.22 17.14
N ALA A 212 -4.16 4.54 17.08
CA ALA A 212 -4.29 5.42 18.24
C ALA A 212 -5.74 5.49 18.76
N ARG A 213 -6.73 5.49 17.86
CA ARG A 213 -8.15 5.42 18.25
C ARG A 213 -8.50 4.06 18.87
N LEU A 214 -7.94 2.96 18.36
CA LEU A 214 -8.12 1.62 18.92
C LEU A 214 -7.51 1.53 20.31
N ALA A 215 -6.26 1.99 20.48
CA ALA A 215 -5.57 1.98 21.76
C ALA A 215 -6.27 2.82 22.83
N SER A 216 -6.87 3.96 22.44
CA SER A 216 -7.65 4.82 23.34
C SER A 216 -9.11 4.40 23.50
N GLU A 217 -9.51 3.25 22.95
CA GLU A 217 -10.87 2.69 23.01
C GLU A 217 -11.97 3.63 22.45
N GLN A 218 -11.58 4.55 21.55
CA GLN A 218 -12.54 5.40 20.81
C GLN A 218 -13.27 4.61 19.72
N VAL A 219 -12.65 3.54 19.25
CA VAL A 219 -13.25 2.57 18.35
C VAL A 219 -13.01 1.16 18.85
N ASP A 220 -13.88 0.24 18.45
CA ASP A 220 -13.84 -1.15 18.87
C ASP A 220 -13.10 -2.00 17.83
N ILE A 221 -13.17 -1.59 16.56
CA ILE A 221 -12.65 -2.31 15.40
C ILE A 221 -11.89 -1.34 14.50
N ILE A 222 -10.77 -1.83 13.97
CA ILE A 222 -10.06 -1.21 12.84
C ILE A 222 -9.85 -2.23 11.72
N VAL A 223 -9.53 -1.75 10.53
CA VAL A 223 -9.19 -2.58 9.37
C VAL A 223 -7.86 -2.12 8.79
N GLY A 224 -7.08 -3.07 8.26
CA GLY A 224 -5.80 -2.73 7.66
C GLY A 224 -5.04 -3.93 7.11
N PHE A 225 -3.88 -3.65 6.53
CA PHE A 225 -2.99 -4.68 5.97
C PHE A 225 -2.46 -5.65 7.04
N ALA A 226 -2.22 -6.87 6.67
CA ALA A 226 -1.60 -7.88 7.52
C ALA A 226 -0.06 -7.73 7.54
N ASP A 227 0.65 -7.72 8.66
CA ASP A 227 0.04 -7.54 9.96
C ASP A 227 0.45 -6.16 10.52
N LEU A 228 -0.45 -5.20 10.43
CA LEU A 228 -0.15 -3.81 10.85
C LEU A 228 0.22 -3.72 12.34
N ARG A 229 -0.12 -4.72 13.16
CA ARG A 229 0.29 -4.75 14.58
C ARG A 229 1.81 -4.70 14.75
N ARG A 230 2.56 -5.28 13.80
CA ARG A 230 4.03 -5.27 13.82
C ARG A 230 4.62 -3.87 13.77
N ASP A 231 3.97 -3.01 13.00
CA ASP A 231 4.45 -1.63 12.77
C ASP A 231 4.24 -0.73 13.99
N TYR A 232 3.32 -1.13 14.89
CA TYR A 232 2.94 -0.34 16.06
C TYR A 232 3.18 -1.05 17.39
N ASP A 233 3.88 -2.19 17.40
CA ASP A 233 4.10 -3.02 18.61
C ASP A 233 4.83 -2.24 19.71
N GLU A 234 5.91 -1.55 19.37
CA GLU A 234 6.65 -0.72 20.32
C GLU A 234 5.83 0.50 20.77
N GLN A 235 5.23 1.23 19.82
CA GLN A 235 4.44 2.45 20.13
C GLN A 235 3.20 2.15 20.95
N TRP A 236 2.63 0.95 20.85
CA TRP A 236 1.45 0.55 21.61
C TRP A 236 1.65 0.71 23.11
N THR A 237 2.80 0.29 23.63
CA THR A 237 3.13 0.41 25.06
C THR A 237 3.84 1.70 25.40
N THR A 238 4.73 2.21 24.53
CA THR A 238 5.60 3.37 24.85
C THR A 238 4.90 4.70 24.64
N GLU A 239 4.06 4.83 23.62
CA GLU A 239 3.43 6.10 23.23
C GLU A 239 1.92 6.10 23.50
N MET A 240 1.24 4.96 23.29
CA MET A 240 -0.22 4.86 23.46
C MET A 240 -0.63 4.45 24.87
N SER A 241 0.35 4.30 25.77
CA SER A 241 0.13 4.07 27.21
C SER A 241 -0.65 2.80 27.55
N ARG A 242 -0.52 1.76 26.71
CA ARG A 242 -1.09 0.44 27.01
C ARG A 242 -0.16 -0.36 27.91
N GLU A 243 -0.72 -1.19 28.82
CA GLU A 243 0.05 -1.98 29.79
C GLU A 243 0.46 -3.34 29.24
N ALA A 244 -0.35 -3.94 28.40
CA ALA A 244 -0.05 -5.21 27.71
C ALA A 244 0.32 -4.97 26.25
N SER A 245 0.86 -5.98 25.58
CA SER A 245 1.26 -5.88 24.17
C SER A 245 0.06 -5.77 23.24
N ILE A 246 0.27 -5.26 22.03
CA ILE A 246 -0.76 -5.21 21.00
C ILE A 246 -1.25 -6.62 20.65
N TRP A 247 -0.40 -7.62 20.75
CA TRP A 247 -0.70 -9.03 20.46
C TRP A 247 -1.64 -9.66 21.50
N GLU A 248 -1.58 -9.20 22.75
CA GLU A 248 -2.45 -9.65 23.84
C GLU A 248 -3.77 -8.89 23.87
N GLU A 249 -3.78 -7.59 23.51
CA GLU A 249 -4.96 -6.73 23.62
C GLU A 249 -5.80 -6.66 22.37
N THR A 250 -5.27 -7.09 21.21
CA THR A 250 -6.00 -7.06 19.94
C THR A 250 -6.16 -8.47 19.37
N ASN A 251 -7.28 -8.70 18.70
CA ASN A 251 -7.57 -9.98 18.07
C ASN A 251 -8.07 -9.76 16.63
N VAL A 252 -7.64 -10.61 15.71
CA VAL A 252 -8.22 -10.69 14.38
C VAL A 252 -9.60 -11.34 14.48
N ILE A 253 -10.62 -10.65 14.00
CA ILE A 253 -12.01 -11.14 13.98
C ILE A 253 -12.52 -11.41 12.56
N GLY A 254 -11.72 -11.03 11.56
CA GLY A 254 -11.99 -11.32 10.16
C GLY A 254 -10.72 -11.21 9.33
N VAL A 255 -10.64 -12.04 8.30
CA VAL A 255 -9.58 -12.04 7.29
C VAL A 255 -10.24 -11.91 5.93
N ALA A 256 -9.93 -10.84 5.22
CA ALA A 256 -10.42 -10.61 3.87
C ALA A 256 -9.56 -11.37 2.84
N PRO A 257 -10.04 -11.53 1.59
CA PRO A 257 -9.26 -12.13 0.51
C PRO A 257 -7.90 -11.46 0.31
N ASN A 258 -7.00 -12.12 -0.45
CA ASN A 258 -5.70 -11.58 -0.77
C ASN A 258 -5.81 -10.28 -1.57
N VAL A 259 -5.05 -9.28 -1.14
CA VAL A 259 -4.91 -7.98 -1.79
C VAL A 259 -3.63 -8.02 -2.61
N TYR A 260 -3.69 -7.72 -3.91
CA TYR A 260 -2.47 -7.59 -4.71
C TYR A 260 -1.68 -6.37 -4.25
N ASN A 261 -0.33 -6.48 -4.27
CA ASN A 261 0.53 -5.46 -3.66
C ASN A 261 0.42 -4.09 -4.36
N ASP A 262 0.91 -3.07 -3.67
CA ASP A 262 0.94 -1.69 -4.14
C ASP A 262 1.76 -1.53 -5.42
N THR A 263 1.45 -0.49 -6.18
CA THR A 263 2.03 -0.23 -7.50
C THR A 263 3.10 0.85 -7.46
N VAL A 264 4.06 0.75 -8.40
CA VAL A 264 4.70 1.93 -8.98
C VAL A 264 4.00 2.21 -10.30
N SER A 265 3.27 3.28 -10.34
CA SER A 265 2.45 3.69 -11.49
C SER A 265 2.91 5.04 -12.04
N VAL A 266 2.57 5.32 -13.30
CA VAL A 266 2.90 6.59 -13.96
C VAL A 266 1.68 7.22 -14.60
N SER A 267 1.70 8.55 -14.70
CA SER A 267 0.67 9.30 -15.39
C SER A 267 0.78 9.12 -16.91
N LYS A 268 -0.34 8.79 -17.57
CA LYS A 268 -0.44 8.79 -19.04
C LYS A 268 -0.56 10.21 -19.61
N ASN A 269 -0.92 11.18 -18.77
CA ASN A 269 -1.21 12.57 -19.16
C ASN A 269 -0.03 13.53 -18.94
N ALA A 270 1.07 13.05 -18.32
CA ALA A 270 2.29 13.83 -18.20
C ALA A 270 3.03 13.87 -19.55
N GLU A 271 3.28 15.08 -20.09
CA GLU A 271 3.88 15.25 -21.42
C GLU A 271 5.26 14.59 -21.55
N VAL A 272 6.00 14.50 -20.44
CA VAL A 272 7.35 13.89 -20.37
C VAL A 272 7.32 12.38 -20.43
N MET A 273 6.18 11.73 -20.17
CA MET A 273 6.06 10.29 -19.95
C MET A 273 6.02 9.51 -21.28
N THR A 274 7.21 9.40 -21.93
CA THR A 274 7.42 8.56 -23.12
C THR A 274 7.53 7.09 -22.76
N ASP A 275 7.36 6.18 -23.73
CA ASP A 275 7.51 4.74 -23.50
C ASP A 275 8.95 4.37 -23.09
N GLU A 276 9.95 5.10 -23.60
CA GLU A 276 11.34 4.97 -23.23
C GLU A 276 11.57 5.39 -21.77
N LEU A 277 10.98 6.50 -21.32
CA LEU A 277 11.07 6.94 -19.93
C LEU A 277 10.36 5.98 -18.97
N LYS A 278 9.17 5.46 -19.35
CA LYS A 278 8.46 4.42 -18.56
C LYS A 278 9.34 3.18 -18.34
N ALA A 279 10.00 2.70 -19.41
CA ALA A 279 10.92 1.57 -19.30
C ALA A 279 12.13 1.87 -18.41
N ALA A 280 12.65 3.10 -18.49
CA ALA A 280 13.75 3.54 -17.62
C ALA A 280 13.31 3.66 -16.15
N ILE A 281 12.13 4.24 -15.86
CA ILE A 281 11.57 4.31 -14.51
C ILE A 281 11.35 2.89 -13.94
N GLN A 282 10.77 1.99 -14.74
CA GLN A 282 10.58 0.61 -14.32
C GLN A 282 11.91 -0.06 -13.92
N GLN A 283 12.94 0.07 -14.76
CA GLN A 283 14.25 -0.51 -14.48
C GLN A 283 14.94 0.17 -13.29
N ALA A 284 14.82 1.51 -13.17
CA ALA A 284 15.41 2.26 -12.07
C ALA A 284 14.87 1.80 -10.70
N PHE A 285 13.54 1.66 -10.55
CA PHE A 285 12.95 1.15 -9.31
C PHE A 285 13.39 -0.29 -8.99
N ILE A 286 13.50 -1.16 -10.00
CA ILE A 286 14.03 -2.52 -9.81
C ILE A 286 15.46 -2.46 -9.30
N ASN A 287 16.36 -1.71 -9.96
CA ASN A 287 17.76 -1.58 -9.57
C ASN A 287 17.90 -0.99 -8.16
N ILE A 288 17.16 0.08 -7.86
CA ILE A 288 17.15 0.72 -6.53
C ILE A 288 16.76 -0.28 -5.46
N SER A 289 15.72 -1.10 -5.70
CA SER A 289 15.25 -2.09 -4.73
C SER A 289 16.26 -3.22 -4.42
N GLU A 290 17.30 -3.38 -5.24
CA GLU A 290 18.38 -4.34 -4.99
C GLU A 290 19.49 -3.78 -4.10
N THR A 291 19.55 -2.45 -3.91
CA THR A 291 20.56 -1.79 -3.07
C THR A 291 20.12 -1.72 -1.60
N GLU A 292 21.08 -1.67 -0.67
CA GLU A 292 20.77 -1.52 0.76
C GLU A 292 20.06 -0.19 1.07
N GLU A 293 20.49 0.90 0.40
CA GLU A 293 19.88 2.22 0.58
C GLU A 293 18.45 2.27 0.01
N GLY A 294 18.25 1.69 -1.19
CA GLY A 294 16.95 1.60 -1.81
C GLY A 294 15.97 0.76 -1.01
N LYS A 295 16.40 -0.40 -0.48
CA LYS A 295 15.59 -1.22 0.43
C LYS A 295 15.14 -0.45 1.67
N ALA A 296 16.04 0.35 2.26
CA ALA A 296 15.68 1.18 3.41
C ALA A 296 14.60 2.22 3.07
N VAL A 297 14.63 2.77 1.86
CA VAL A 297 13.63 3.74 1.38
C VAL A 297 12.26 3.09 1.16
N ILE A 298 12.22 1.98 0.40
CA ILE A 298 10.95 1.34 0.03
C ILE A 298 10.28 0.62 1.20
N ALA A 299 11.04 0.33 2.27
CA ALA A 299 10.53 -0.32 3.48
C ALA A 299 9.46 0.52 4.21
N ILE A 300 9.32 1.83 3.92
CA ILE A 300 8.25 2.67 4.50
C ILE A 300 6.86 2.10 4.24
N TYR A 301 6.66 1.39 3.13
CA TYR A 301 5.42 0.68 2.79
C TYR A 301 5.56 -0.85 2.90
N SER A 302 6.56 -1.32 3.65
CA SER A 302 6.86 -2.76 3.77
C SER A 302 7.20 -3.41 2.42
N HIS A 303 7.69 -2.64 1.45
CA HIS A 303 8.18 -3.17 0.18
C HIS A 303 9.61 -3.70 0.37
N GLU A 304 9.94 -4.79 -0.30
CA GLU A 304 11.29 -5.37 -0.30
C GLU A 304 11.89 -5.45 -1.70
N GLY A 305 11.06 -5.30 -2.73
CA GLY A 305 11.47 -5.31 -4.11
C GLY A 305 10.32 -4.98 -5.05
N TYR A 306 10.58 -5.07 -6.34
CA TYR A 306 9.61 -4.80 -7.38
C TYR A 306 9.70 -5.83 -8.50
N GLN A 307 8.57 -6.13 -9.13
CA GLN A 307 8.50 -6.89 -10.37
C GLN A 307 7.54 -6.22 -11.36
N PRO A 308 7.75 -6.41 -12.69
CA PRO A 308 6.82 -5.89 -13.69
C PRO A 308 5.40 -6.33 -13.44
N ALA A 309 4.47 -5.41 -13.61
CA ALA A 309 3.04 -5.66 -13.49
C ALA A 309 2.28 -5.04 -14.67
N THR A 310 1.10 -5.58 -14.90
CA THR A 310 0.17 -5.11 -15.93
C THR A 310 -1.17 -4.73 -15.30
N SER A 311 -1.99 -4.03 -16.06
CA SER A 311 -3.32 -3.65 -15.62
C SER A 311 -4.21 -4.85 -15.27
N GLU A 312 -4.03 -5.98 -15.97
CA GLU A 312 -4.78 -7.22 -15.80
C GLU A 312 -4.51 -7.88 -14.43
N ASP A 313 -3.34 -7.68 -13.85
CA ASP A 313 -3.00 -8.19 -12.51
C ASP A 313 -3.92 -7.63 -11.42
N TYR A 314 -4.58 -6.49 -11.69
CA TYR A 314 -5.50 -5.79 -10.80
C TYR A 314 -6.99 -6.00 -11.15
N ASP A 315 -7.33 -7.02 -11.95
CA ASP A 315 -8.71 -7.28 -12.34
C ASP A 315 -9.60 -7.67 -11.15
N THR A 316 -9.06 -8.40 -10.17
CA THR A 316 -9.78 -8.71 -8.92
C THR A 316 -10.13 -7.43 -8.15
N GLU A 317 -9.22 -6.46 -8.11
CA GLU A 317 -9.44 -5.15 -7.51
C GLU A 317 -10.55 -4.38 -8.25
N ARG A 318 -10.59 -4.45 -9.59
CA ARG A 318 -11.67 -3.84 -10.40
C ARG A 318 -13.03 -4.46 -10.12
N GLU A 319 -13.07 -5.79 -10.03
CA GLU A 319 -14.32 -6.49 -9.69
C GLU A 319 -14.81 -6.12 -8.30
N ALA A 320 -13.87 -6.02 -7.34
CA ALA A 320 -14.14 -5.57 -5.98
C ALA A 320 -14.76 -4.17 -5.94
N GLN A 321 -14.19 -3.22 -6.70
CA GLN A 321 -14.72 -1.87 -6.78
C GLN A 321 -16.10 -1.78 -7.47
N LYS A 322 -16.39 -2.64 -8.45
CA LYS A 322 -17.72 -2.71 -9.05
C LYS A 322 -18.77 -3.11 -8.02
N ILE A 323 -18.46 -4.09 -7.16
CA ILE A 323 -19.36 -4.50 -6.08
C ILE A 323 -19.68 -3.32 -5.14
N LEU A 324 -18.66 -2.48 -4.86
CA LEU A 324 -18.85 -1.26 -4.06
C LEU A 324 -19.78 -0.26 -4.73
N LEU A 325 -19.64 -0.06 -6.03
CA LEU A 325 -20.45 0.90 -6.79
C LEU A 325 -21.90 0.41 -6.98
N GLU A 326 -22.09 -0.88 -7.23
CA GLU A 326 -23.40 -1.51 -7.41
C GLU A 326 -24.17 -1.63 -6.07
N GLY A 327 -23.48 -1.76 -4.94
CA GLY A 327 -24.08 -1.78 -3.60
C GLY A 327 -24.46 -0.39 -3.07
N ALA A 328 -24.06 0.68 -3.78
CA ALA A 328 -24.35 2.07 -3.40
C ALA A 328 -25.60 2.66 -4.12
N GLU A 329 -26.24 1.91 -5.04
CA GLU A 329 -27.52 2.24 -5.69
C GLU A 329 -28.70 1.58 -4.94
#